data_8a95db9ad1d823479669fc7278eebcf8
#
_entry.id   8a95db9ad1d823479669fc7278eebcf8
#
_cell.length_a   1.000
_cell.length_b   1.000
_cell.length_c   1.000
_cell.angle_alpha   90.00
_cell.angle_beta   90.00
_cell.angle_gamma   90.00
#
_symmetry.space_group_name_H-M   'P 1'
#
loop_
_entity.id
_entity.type
_entity.pdbx_description
1 polymer ?
#
loop_
_entity_poly.entity_id
_entity_poly.type
_entity_poly.pdbx_seq_one_letter_code
_entity_poly.pdbx_strand_id
1 'polypeptide(L)'
;MKSTFYKGAMGNLSLHTVTVALSALSVSATEVLAEFLPVGTEVTGVRVISEALGASTAIKVDLVDKAGATKAVLPSTATTSAVTSVTPLKPVYIGDEGESDLVLTNSGTGVATGEVTIQLEYRFKGY
;
A
#
# COMPACT_ATOMS: atom_id res chain seq x y z
N MET A 1 -8.15 9.08 -1.30
CA MET A 1 -7.77 9.73 -2.58
C MET A 1 -6.81 8.86 -3.35
N LYS A 2 -7.01 8.77 -4.64
CA LYS A 2 -6.17 7.94 -5.52
C LYS A 2 -5.21 8.83 -6.31
N SER A 3 -4.01 8.35 -6.54
CA SER A 3 -3.02 9.11 -7.30
C SER A 3 -2.62 8.37 -8.57
N THR A 4 -2.11 9.14 -9.53
CA THR A 4 -1.61 8.57 -10.77
C THR A 4 -0.29 7.85 -10.54
N PHE A 5 -0.20 6.63 -11.01
CA PHE A 5 0.99 5.82 -10.84
C PHE A 5 2.02 6.16 -11.93
N TYR A 6 3.21 6.56 -11.50
CA TYR A 6 4.32 6.86 -12.40
C TYR A 6 5.08 5.58 -12.74
N LYS A 7 5.20 5.28 -14.04
CA LYS A 7 5.91 4.08 -14.48
C LYS A 7 7.43 4.20 -14.41
N GLY A 8 7.94 5.42 -14.51
CA GLY A 8 9.36 5.65 -14.59
C GLY A 8 9.97 5.19 -15.92
N ALA A 9 11.25 5.37 -16.08
CA ALA A 9 11.98 4.72 -17.16
C ALA A 9 12.21 3.25 -16.78
N MET A 10 12.24 2.36 -17.76
CA MET A 10 12.41 0.93 -17.52
C MET A 10 13.65 0.64 -16.69
N GLY A 11 13.47 -0.15 -15.63
CA GLY A 11 14.53 -0.54 -14.71
C GLY A 11 14.89 0.46 -13.65
N ASN A 12 14.37 1.67 -13.70
CA ASN A 12 14.65 2.68 -12.68
C ASN A 12 13.85 2.40 -11.41
N LEU A 13 14.56 2.43 -10.28
CA LEU A 13 13.92 2.33 -8.98
C LEU A 13 13.21 3.65 -8.68
N SER A 14 11.93 3.57 -8.36
CA SER A 14 11.08 4.73 -8.15
C SER A 14 10.27 4.60 -6.87
N LEU A 15 9.80 5.72 -6.34
CA LEU A 15 8.88 5.74 -5.21
C LEU A 15 7.56 6.36 -5.64
N HIS A 16 6.47 5.69 -5.28
CA HIS A 16 5.13 6.25 -5.44
C HIS A 16 4.60 6.58 -4.05
N THR A 17 4.36 7.85 -3.79
CA THR A 17 3.95 8.34 -2.48
C THR A 17 2.47 8.66 -2.47
N VAL A 18 1.73 8.09 -1.54
CA VAL A 18 0.32 8.36 -1.33
C VAL A 18 0.11 8.75 0.13
N THR A 19 -0.52 9.90 0.35
CA THR A 19 -0.93 10.34 1.69
C THR A 19 -2.45 10.32 1.75
N VAL A 20 -2.99 9.66 2.76
CA VAL A 20 -4.42 9.56 2.97
C VAL A 20 -4.77 9.96 4.40
N ALA A 21 -5.85 10.70 4.55
CA ALA A 21 -6.42 11.03 5.86
C ALA A 21 -7.57 10.07 6.12
N LEU A 22 -7.39 9.16 7.07
CA LEU A 22 -8.44 8.22 7.46
C LEU A 22 -9.42 8.92 8.39
N SER A 23 -10.70 8.77 8.10
CA SER A 23 -11.77 9.35 8.91
C SER A 23 -12.66 8.23 9.42
N ALA A 24 -12.37 7.78 10.64
CA ALA A 24 -13.11 6.70 11.30
C ALA A 24 -13.21 5.44 10.42
N LEU A 25 -12.07 4.99 9.88
CA LEU A 25 -12.04 3.77 9.08
C LEU A 25 -12.36 2.57 9.96
N SER A 26 -13.45 1.90 9.66
CA SER A 26 -13.95 0.76 10.44
C SER A 26 -13.01 -0.45 10.36
N VAL A 27 -13.13 -1.33 11.33
CA VAL A 27 -12.42 -2.61 11.33
C VAL A 27 -12.73 -3.38 10.05
N SER A 28 -11.71 -3.90 9.41
CA SER A 28 -11.76 -4.63 8.13
C SER A 28 -12.16 -3.79 6.92
N ALA A 29 -12.42 -2.49 7.10
CA ALA A 29 -12.70 -1.60 5.97
C ALA A 29 -11.41 -1.27 5.22
N THR A 30 -11.59 -0.89 3.96
CA THR A 30 -10.47 -0.65 3.04
C THR A 30 -10.49 0.77 2.48
N GLU A 31 -9.31 1.24 2.08
CA GLU A 31 -9.13 2.49 1.37
C GLU A 31 -8.22 2.21 0.16
N VAL A 32 -8.68 2.54 -1.03
CA VAL A 32 -7.86 2.38 -2.24
C VAL A 32 -6.87 3.52 -2.33
N LEU A 33 -5.58 3.20 -2.30
CA LEU A 33 -4.50 4.17 -2.33
C LEU A 33 -4.11 4.56 -3.75
N ALA A 34 -4.08 3.59 -4.66
CA ALA A 34 -3.76 3.82 -6.06
C ALA A 34 -4.46 2.76 -6.91
N GLU A 35 -4.88 3.14 -8.11
CA GLU A 35 -5.54 2.23 -9.04
C GLU A 35 -4.67 1.93 -10.25
N PHE A 36 -4.89 0.76 -10.84
CA PHE A 36 -4.33 0.38 -12.13
C PHE A 36 -2.80 0.38 -12.17
N LEU A 37 -2.19 -0.18 -11.12
CA LEU A 37 -0.75 -0.44 -11.17
C LEU A 37 -0.49 -1.39 -12.34
N PRO A 38 0.36 -0.99 -13.30
CA PRO A 38 0.45 -1.71 -14.57
C PRO A 38 1.15 -3.06 -14.45
N VAL A 39 0.80 -3.96 -15.35
CA VAL A 39 1.54 -5.20 -15.57
C VAL A 39 2.99 -4.85 -15.90
N GLY A 40 3.92 -5.58 -15.31
CA GLY A 40 5.34 -5.30 -15.45
C GLY A 40 5.95 -4.53 -14.28
N THR A 41 5.12 -4.10 -13.32
CA THR A 41 5.59 -3.45 -12.09
C THR A 41 6.11 -4.49 -11.12
N GLU A 42 7.32 -4.28 -10.61
CA GLU A 42 7.91 -5.10 -9.57
C GLU A 42 8.09 -4.26 -8.31
N VAL A 43 7.42 -4.65 -7.24
CA VAL A 43 7.47 -3.93 -5.96
C VAL A 43 8.57 -4.54 -5.11
N THR A 44 9.50 -3.71 -4.64
CA THR A 44 10.69 -4.16 -3.90
C THR A 44 10.71 -3.68 -2.46
N GLY A 45 9.82 -2.79 -2.07
CA GLY A 45 9.77 -2.32 -0.70
C GLY A 45 8.60 -1.39 -0.46
N VAL A 46 8.34 -1.12 0.82
CA VAL A 46 7.30 -0.18 1.24
C VAL A 46 7.78 0.60 2.45
N ARG A 47 7.46 1.89 2.47
CA ARG A 47 7.74 2.76 3.62
C ARG A 47 6.42 3.27 4.15
N VAL A 48 6.32 3.32 5.47
CA VAL A 48 5.11 3.78 6.17
C VAL A 48 5.48 4.94 7.07
N ILE A 49 4.72 6.02 6.97
CA ILE A 49 4.80 7.14 7.88
C ILE A 49 3.37 7.39 8.35
N SER A 50 3.07 7.03 9.59
CA SER A 50 1.72 7.10 10.12
C SER A 50 1.68 7.87 11.43
N GLU A 51 0.67 8.72 11.58
CA GLU A 51 0.30 9.25 12.89
C GLU A 51 -0.23 8.10 13.76
N ALA A 52 -0.38 8.35 15.05
CA ALA A 52 -1.11 7.44 15.91
C ALA A 52 -2.58 7.44 15.48
N LEU A 53 -3.10 6.30 15.06
CA LEU A 53 -4.46 6.20 14.50
C LEU A 53 -5.53 5.86 15.53
N GLY A 54 -5.14 5.56 16.74
CA GLY A 54 -6.05 5.25 17.83
C GLY A 54 -5.76 3.93 18.51
N ALA A 55 -6.51 3.65 19.57
CA ALA A 55 -6.33 2.43 20.36
C ALA A 55 -6.65 1.19 19.52
N SER A 56 -5.81 0.17 19.64
CA SER A 56 -5.99 -1.13 18.99
C SER A 56 -6.08 -1.06 17.47
N THR A 57 -5.48 -0.05 16.85
CA THR A 57 -5.46 0.08 15.39
C THR A 57 -4.23 -0.59 14.79
N ALA A 58 -4.41 -1.10 13.59
CA ALA A 58 -3.32 -1.63 12.76
C ALA A 58 -3.72 -1.49 11.31
N ILE A 59 -2.74 -1.37 10.44
CA ILE A 59 -2.98 -1.29 9.00
C ILE A 59 -2.16 -2.33 8.26
N LYS A 60 -2.68 -2.77 7.13
CA LYS A 60 -1.92 -3.57 6.16
C LYS A 60 -2.19 -3.03 4.77
N VAL A 61 -1.29 -3.31 3.85
CA VAL A 61 -1.41 -2.87 2.45
C VAL A 61 -1.20 -4.08 1.55
N ASP A 62 -2.09 -4.25 0.59
CA ASP A 62 -2.05 -5.33 -0.38
C ASP A 62 -2.20 -4.80 -1.80
N LEU A 63 -1.71 -5.58 -2.76
CA LEU A 63 -2.08 -5.43 -4.15
C LEU A 63 -3.27 -6.35 -4.41
N VAL A 64 -4.34 -5.80 -4.97
CA VAL A 64 -5.57 -6.54 -5.25
C VAL A 64 -5.82 -6.52 -6.76
N ASP A 65 -5.86 -7.67 -7.40
CA ASP A 65 -6.13 -7.77 -8.83
C ASP A 65 -7.64 -7.72 -9.14
N LYS A 66 -7.99 -7.76 -10.40
CA LYS A 66 -9.40 -7.68 -10.83
C LYS A 66 -10.24 -8.86 -10.37
N ALA A 67 -9.62 -9.99 -10.11
CA ALA A 67 -10.30 -11.18 -9.61
C ALA A 67 -10.45 -11.15 -8.08
N GLY A 68 -9.87 -10.17 -7.41
CA GLY A 68 -9.91 -10.04 -5.96
C GLY A 68 -8.81 -10.78 -5.23
N ALA A 69 -7.88 -11.40 -5.95
CA ALA A 69 -6.72 -12.05 -5.33
C ALA A 69 -5.75 -11.00 -4.79
N THR A 70 -5.15 -11.28 -3.65
CA THR A 70 -4.27 -10.32 -2.96
C THR A 70 -2.83 -10.78 -2.91
N LYS A 71 -1.92 -9.81 -2.98
CA LYS A 71 -0.48 -10.01 -2.73
C LYS A 71 -0.08 -9.02 -1.66
N ALA A 72 0.43 -9.51 -0.53
CA ALA A 72 0.79 -8.65 0.59
C ALA A 72 2.00 -7.78 0.25
N VAL A 73 1.90 -6.50 0.57
CA VAL A 73 2.98 -5.52 0.41
C VAL A 73 3.45 -5.07 1.79
N LEU A 74 2.54 -4.69 2.67
CA LEU A 74 2.85 -4.36 4.05
C LEU A 74 2.07 -5.31 4.95
N PRO A 75 2.75 -6.10 5.80
CA PRO A 75 2.05 -6.92 6.79
C PRO A 75 1.35 -6.05 7.83
N SER A 76 0.43 -6.63 8.58
CA SER A 76 -0.29 -5.90 9.63
C SER A 76 0.69 -5.20 10.56
N THR A 77 0.58 -3.89 10.65
CA THR A 77 1.50 -3.03 11.41
C THR A 77 0.68 -2.24 12.41
N ALA A 78 1.04 -2.34 13.68
CA ALA A 78 0.34 -1.62 14.75
C ALA A 78 0.51 -0.10 14.57
N THR A 79 -0.57 0.64 14.72
CA THR A 79 -0.61 2.09 14.56
C THR A 79 -1.19 2.81 15.77
N THR A 80 -1.15 2.16 16.94
CA THR A 80 -1.54 2.79 18.21
C THR A 80 -0.64 3.96 18.58
N SER A 81 0.59 3.94 18.10
CA SER A 81 1.56 5.03 18.18
C SER A 81 1.99 5.41 16.78
N ALA A 82 2.58 6.59 16.63
CA ALA A 82 3.13 7.01 15.34
C ALA A 82 4.19 5.99 14.87
N VAL A 83 4.15 5.69 13.58
CA VAL A 83 5.05 4.69 12.97
C VAL A 83 5.82 5.32 11.82
N THR A 84 7.11 5.05 11.78
CA THR A 84 7.94 5.32 10.61
C THR A 84 8.79 4.08 10.37
N SER A 85 8.55 3.40 9.26
CA SER A 85 9.27 2.16 8.98
C SER A 85 9.57 2.01 7.49
N VAL A 86 10.63 1.26 7.21
CA VAL A 86 11.03 0.87 5.86
C VAL A 86 11.07 -0.66 5.85
N THR A 87 10.29 -1.27 4.98
CA THR A 87 10.20 -2.72 4.90
C THR A 87 10.64 -3.18 3.50
N PRO A 88 11.83 -3.76 3.37
CA PRO A 88 12.21 -4.38 2.11
C PRO A 88 11.36 -5.64 1.87
N LEU A 89 11.03 -5.89 0.63
CA LEU A 89 10.18 -7.00 0.24
C LEU A 89 10.93 -7.97 -0.66
N LYS A 90 10.62 -9.25 -0.53
CA LYS A 90 10.85 -10.16 -1.64
C LYS A 90 10.06 -9.61 -2.83
N PRO A 91 10.67 -9.38 -4.00
CA PRO A 91 9.99 -8.71 -5.08
C PRO A 91 8.61 -9.28 -5.40
N VAL A 92 7.63 -8.40 -5.50
CA VAL A 92 6.25 -8.75 -5.84
C VAL A 92 5.97 -8.23 -7.24
N TYR A 93 5.69 -9.13 -8.16
CA TYR A 93 5.52 -8.80 -9.57
C TYR A 93 4.04 -8.80 -9.95
N ILE A 94 3.62 -7.76 -10.68
CA ILE A 94 2.30 -7.70 -11.30
C ILE A 94 2.42 -8.28 -12.71
N GLY A 95 1.87 -9.47 -12.89
CA GLY A 95 2.03 -10.26 -14.12
C GLY A 95 0.71 -10.55 -14.82
N ASP A 96 0.51 -11.82 -15.15
CA ASP A 96 -0.59 -12.28 -16.00
C ASP A 96 -1.99 -12.02 -15.43
N GLU A 97 -2.11 -11.80 -14.12
CA GLU A 97 -3.37 -11.45 -13.48
C GLU A 97 -3.90 -10.08 -13.90
N GLY A 98 -3.07 -9.28 -14.56
CA GLY A 98 -3.42 -7.94 -15.01
C GLY A 98 -3.15 -6.88 -13.95
N GLU A 99 -3.64 -5.67 -14.22
CA GLU A 99 -3.45 -4.52 -13.34
C GLU A 99 -4.01 -4.77 -11.95
N SER A 100 -3.36 -4.19 -10.96
CA SER A 100 -3.75 -4.32 -9.55
C SER A 100 -3.97 -2.96 -8.91
N ASP A 101 -4.80 -2.92 -7.88
CA ASP A 101 -4.98 -1.74 -7.04
C ASP A 101 -4.16 -1.88 -5.78
N LEU A 102 -3.65 -0.76 -5.27
CA LEU A 102 -2.97 -0.70 -3.98
C LEU A 102 -4.02 -0.35 -2.92
N VAL A 103 -4.25 -1.25 -1.99
CA VAL A 103 -5.35 -1.14 -1.02
C VAL A 103 -4.83 -1.21 0.40
N LEU A 104 -5.22 -0.24 1.22
CA LEU A 104 -4.98 -0.24 2.66
C LEU A 104 -6.19 -0.80 3.38
N THR A 105 -5.97 -1.67 4.36
CA THR A 105 -7.03 -2.28 5.16
C THR A 105 -6.76 -2.01 6.65
N ASN A 106 -7.78 -1.67 7.39
CA ASN A 106 -7.70 -1.63 8.85
C ASN A 106 -7.70 -3.07 9.36
N SER A 107 -6.53 -3.55 9.75
CA SER A 107 -6.34 -4.92 10.22
C SER A 107 -6.39 -5.06 11.75
N GLY A 108 -6.62 -3.96 12.45
CA GLY A 108 -6.76 -3.95 13.91
C GLY A 108 -8.18 -4.20 14.38
N THR A 109 -8.42 -3.92 15.65
CA THR A 109 -9.75 -4.09 16.27
C THR A 109 -10.38 -2.75 16.67
N GLY A 110 -9.69 -1.64 16.45
CA GLY A 110 -10.18 -0.30 16.72
C GLY A 110 -10.42 0.49 15.43
N VAL A 111 -11.21 1.54 15.52
CA VAL A 111 -11.49 2.45 14.40
C VAL A 111 -10.29 3.37 14.20
N ALA A 112 -9.82 3.52 12.98
CA ALA A 112 -8.61 4.26 12.65
C ALA A 112 -8.94 5.67 12.14
N THR A 113 -8.30 6.68 12.73
CA THR A 113 -8.42 8.08 12.29
C THR A 113 -7.05 8.73 12.35
N GLY A 114 -6.65 9.37 11.27
CA GLY A 114 -5.38 10.10 11.18
C GLY A 114 -4.74 9.96 9.81
N GLU A 115 -3.61 10.62 9.64
CA GLU A 115 -2.91 10.66 8.36
C GLU A 115 -1.90 9.53 8.24
N VAL A 116 -1.90 8.87 7.09
CA VAL A 116 -0.96 7.79 6.75
C VAL A 116 -0.34 8.11 5.40
N THR A 117 0.97 8.02 5.33
CA THR A 117 1.71 8.12 4.07
C THR A 117 2.33 6.76 3.77
N ILE A 118 2.05 6.24 2.59
CA ILE A 118 2.63 5.00 2.08
C ILE A 118 3.51 5.35 0.88
N GLN A 119 4.75 4.92 0.93
CA GLN A 119 5.68 5.05 -0.18
C GLN A 119 6.01 3.67 -0.71
N LEU A 120 5.57 3.39 -1.92
CA LEU A 120 5.79 2.11 -2.57
C LEU A 120 7.08 2.21 -3.40
N GLU A 121 8.05 1.37 -3.07
CA GLU A 121 9.29 1.29 -3.84
C GLU A 121 9.12 0.24 -4.93
N TYR A 122 9.34 0.63 -6.18
CA TYR A 122 9.10 -0.25 -7.30
C TYR A 122 10.02 0.09 -8.47
N ARG A 123 10.09 -0.84 -9.41
CA ARG A 123 10.64 -0.56 -10.74
C ARG A 123 9.71 -1.14 -11.80
N PHE A 124 9.68 -0.51 -12.95
CA PHE A 124 8.92 -1.04 -14.07
C PHE A 124 9.83 -1.97 -14.88
N LYS A 125 9.53 -3.24 -14.79
CA LYS A 125 10.35 -4.30 -15.38
C LYS A 125 9.89 -4.66 -16.80
N GLY A 126 8.63 -4.35 -17.11
CA GLY A 126 8.00 -4.72 -18.36
C GLY A 126 7.44 -6.14 -18.33
N TYR A 127 7.02 -6.58 -19.48
CA TYR A 127 6.34 -7.87 -19.63
C TYR A 127 7.33 -9.02 -19.78
#